data_aef0f84afa7af5c0e046f46b21a627bf
#
_entry.id   aef0f84afa7af5c0e046f46b21a627bf
#
_cell.length_a   1.000
_cell.length_b   1.000
_cell.length_c   1.000
_cell.angle_alpha   90.00
_cell.angle_beta   90.00
_cell.angle_gamma   90.00
#
_symmetry.space_group_name_H-M   'P 1'
#
loop_
_entity.id
_entity.type
_entity.pdbx_description
1 polymer ?
#
loop_
_entity_poly.entity_id
_entity_poly.type
_entity_poly.pdbx_seq_one_letter_code
_entity_poly.pdbx_strand_id
1 'polypeptide(L)'
;MLEEAAREALNEDYSVSRMEFSDETLQNFVLARLEFVKTTFTGCKFINCDFTKANFLDCSFKECDFSNCVFTDSYFKKSVLKECKGSGAKFIKSVFKESSFAGCLFPYANFSESAWHNCDIKETSFKDSFLNEVSFKKTDFQKVDFTRADFFKTMLKGLDLSDCTITGITLSDGKRELLGCKVNMFQAAEIARLLGVIIKY
;
A
#
# COMPACT_ATOMS: atom_id res chain seq x y z
N MET A 1 -4.51 -7.82 -25.95
CA MET A 1 -3.37 -7.19 -25.26
C MET A 1 -3.88 -6.16 -24.25
N LEU A 2 -3.13 -5.86 -23.19
CA LEU A 2 -3.57 -4.98 -22.09
C LEU A 2 -4.04 -3.61 -22.58
N GLU A 3 -3.28 -2.96 -23.44
CA GLU A 3 -3.65 -1.64 -23.97
C GLU A 3 -4.95 -1.68 -24.78
N GLU A 4 -5.15 -2.68 -25.59
CA GLU A 4 -6.36 -2.87 -26.37
C GLU A 4 -7.58 -3.11 -25.48
N ALA A 5 -7.48 -4.04 -24.54
CA ALA A 5 -8.53 -4.28 -23.54
C ALA A 5 -8.88 -3.02 -22.73
N ALA A 6 -7.86 -2.24 -22.35
CA ALA A 6 -8.07 -0.97 -21.65
C ALA A 6 -8.79 0.08 -22.53
N ARG A 7 -8.43 0.19 -23.80
CA ARG A 7 -9.09 1.10 -24.75
C ARG A 7 -10.53 0.68 -25.03
N GLU A 8 -10.77 -0.61 -25.20
CA GLU A 8 -12.11 -1.15 -25.40
C GLU A 8 -12.99 -0.88 -24.18
N ALA A 9 -12.49 -1.20 -22.99
CA ALA A 9 -13.20 -0.93 -21.74
C ALA A 9 -13.53 0.55 -21.54
N LEU A 10 -12.64 1.47 -21.90
CA LEU A 10 -12.89 2.92 -21.80
C LEU A 10 -14.00 3.38 -22.76
N ASN A 11 -14.19 2.72 -23.90
CA ASN A 11 -15.17 3.08 -24.91
C ASN A 11 -16.56 2.46 -24.66
N GLU A 12 -16.61 1.36 -23.90
CA GLU A 12 -17.85 0.59 -23.71
C GLU A 12 -18.29 0.59 -22.25
N ASP A 13 -17.90 -0.43 -21.48
CA ASP A 13 -18.48 -0.75 -20.17
C ASP A 13 -17.63 -0.27 -18.97
N TYR A 14 -16.49 0.36 -19.20
CA TYR A 14 -15.51 0.68 -18.16
C TYR A 14 -15.05 -0.55 -17.35
N SER A 15 -15.13 -1.77 -17.91
CA SER A 15 -14.79 -3.01 -17.22
C SER A 15 -13.86 -3.92 -18.02
N VAL A 16 -12.81 -4.42 -17.35
CA VAL A 16 -11.92 -5.48 -17.83
C VAL A 16 -12.11 -6.69 -16.92
N SER A 17 -12.64 -7.79 -17.46
CA SER A 17 -13.05 -8.92 -16.63
C SER A 17 -12.46 -10.25 -17.08
N ARG A 18 -11.95 -11.04 -16.11
CA ARG A 18 -11.45 -12.40 -16.33
C ARG A 18 -10.37 -12.51 -17.39
N MET A 19 -9.47 -11.54 -17.41
CA MET A 19 -8.34 -11.50 -18.34
C MET A 19 -7.02 -11.78 -17.61
N GLU A 20 -6.05 -12.26 -18.36
CA GLU A 20 -4.69 -12.49 -17.88
C GLU A 20 -3.71 -11.73 -18.77
N PHE A 21 -2.86 -10.92 -18.13
CA PHE A 21 -1.83 -10.12 -18.81
C PHE A 21 -0.46 -10.50 -18.25
N SER A 22 0.49 -10.79 -19.13
CA SER A 22 1.84 -11.18 -18.73
C SER A 22 2.89 -10.40 -19.48
N ASP A 23 3.86 -9.84 -18.73
CA ASP A 23 5.04 -9.14 -19.25
C ASP A 23 4.71 -7.97 -20.19
N GLU A 24 3.52 -7.38 -20.02
CA GLU A 24 3.07 -6.24 -20.82
C GLU A 24 3.46 -4.90 -20.19
N THR A 25 3.68 -3.91 -21.04
CA THR A 25 3.97 -2.54 -20.59
C THR A 25 2.87 -1.61 -21.05
N LEU A 26 2.31 -0.83 -20.12
CA LEU A 26 1.37 0.23 -20.40
C LEU A 26 1.98 1.55 -19.95
N GLN A 27 2.01 2.55 -20.82
CA GLN A 27 2.69 3.81 -20.54
C GLN A 27 1.80 5.03 -20.84
N ASN A 28 1.82 6.02 -19.91
CA ASN A 28 1.10 7.28 -20.02
C ASN A 28 -0.40 7.09 -20.30
N PHE A 29 -1.01 6.09 -19.67
CA PHE A 29 -2.39 5.71 -19.91
C PHE A 29 -3.29 6.17 -18.77
N VAL A 30 -4.46 6.71 -19.15
CA VAL A 30 -5.49 7.10 -18.18
C VAL A 30 -6.50 5.95 -18.09
N LEU A 31 -6.46 5.25 -16.96
CA LEU A 31 -7.31 4.11 -16.62
C LEU A 31 -8.29 4.49 -15.47
N ALA A 32 -8.53 5.79 -15.35
CA ALA A 32 -9.38 6.32 -14.30
C ALA A 32 -10.80 5.76 -14.39
N ARG A 33 -11.34 5.35 -13.22
CA ARG A 33 -12.67 4.76 -13.06
C ARG A 33 -12.89 3.40 -13.73
N LEU A 34 -11.87 2.81 -14.35
CA LEU A 34 -12.01 1.44 -14.87
C LEU A 34 -12.22 0.45 -13.72
N GLU A 35 -13.01 -0.56 -13.99
CA GLU A 35 -13.19 -1.69 -13.12
C GLU A 35 -12.44 -2.92 -13.67
N PHE A 36 -11.56 -3.49 -12.86
CA PHE A 36 -10.89 -4.75 -13.15
C PHE A 36 -11.48 -5.84 -12.26
N VAL A 37 -12.05 -6.89 -12.86
CA VAL A 37 -12.71 -7.98 -12.14
C VAL A 37 -12.05 -9.31 -12.44
N LYS A 38 -11.57 -10.01 -11.41
CA LYS A 38 -10.94 -11.32 -11.57
C LYS A 38 -9.85 -11.34 -12.65
N THR A 39 -9.08 -10.26 -12.70
CA THR A 39 -8.02 -10.05 -13.70
C THR A 39 -6.67 -10.30 -13.05
N THR A 40 -5.79 -10.99 -13.77
CA THR A 40 -4.44 -11.32 -13.33
C THR A 40 -3.42 -10.55 -14.14
N PHE A 41 -2.46 -9.95 -13.44
CA PHE A 41 -1.32 -9.24 -14.02
C PHE A 41 -0.03 -9.88 -13.51
N THR A 42 0.82 -10.38 -14.40
CA THR A 42 2.12 -10.98 -14.06
C THR A 42 3.23 -10.25 -14.81
N GLY A 43 4.27 -9.77 -14.11
CA GLY A 43 5.40 -9.09 -14.73
C GLY A 43 5.07 -7.78 -15.46
N CYS A 44 3.84 -7.27 -15.31
CA CYS A 44 3.40 -6.09 -16.05
C CYS A 44 4.03 -4.80 -15.51
N LYS A 45 4.32 -3.86 -16.40
CA LYS A 45 4.89 -2.54 -16.06
C LYS A 45 3.91 -1.43 -16.42
N PHE A 46 3.56 -0.62 -15.41
CA PHE A 46 2.71 0.55 -15.58
C PHE A 46 3.56 1.80 -15.38
N ILE A 47 3.80 2.55 -16.45
CA ILE A 47 4.66 3.72 -16.42
C ILE A 47 3.80 4.98 -16.53
N ASN A 48 3.81 5.83 -15.50
CA ASN A 48 3.03 7.06 -15.46
C ASN A 48 1.53 6.84 -15.75
N CYS A 49 0.96 5.73 -15.30
CA CYS A 49 -0.47 5.44 -15.51
C CYS A 49 -1.31 6.05 -14.40
N ASP A 50 -2.50 6.49 -14.76
CA ASP A 50 -3.49 7.05 -13.84
C ASP A 50 -4.66 6.10 -13.65
N PHE A 51 -4.77 5.51 -12.45
CA PHE A 51 -5.84 4.64 -11.99
C PHE A 51 -6.77 5.34 -10.99
N THR A 52 -6.87 6.67 -11.04
CA THR A 52 -7.74 7.42 -10.13
C THR A 52 -9.17 6.88 -10.16
N LYS A 53 -9.70 6.53 -8.98
CA LYS A 53 -11.03 5.93 -8.80
C LYS A 53 -11.23 4.59 -9.52
N ALA A 54 -10.19 3.90 -9.91
CA ALA A 54 -10.29 2.56 -10.47
C ALA A 54 -10.66 1.54 -9.38
N ASN A 55 -11.38 0.50 -9.75
CA ASN A 55 -11.77 -0.61 -8.89
C ASN A 55 -11.02 -1.88 -9.30
N PHE A 56 -10.48 -2.59 -8.32
CA PHE A 56 -9.81 -3.88 -8.51
C PHE A 56 -10.51 -4.91 -7.61
N LEU A 57 -11.33 -5.77 -8.22
CA LEU A 57 -12.16 -6.76 -7.54
C LEU A 57 -11.66 -8.17 -7.83
N ASP A 58 -11.25 -8.91 -6.81
CA ASP A 58 -10.67 -10.25 -6.95
C ASP A 58 -9.47 -10.30 -7.93
N CYS A 59 -8.64 -9.24 -7.97
CA CYS A 59 -7.50 -9.15 -8.89
C CYS A 59 -6.21 -9.70 -8.27
N SER A 60 -5.31 -10.18 -9.13
CA SER A 60 -3.98 -10.64 -8.73
C SER A 60 -2.90 -9.88 -9.50
N PHE A 61 -1.93 -9.35 -8.74
CA PHE A 61 -0.74 -8.70 -9.28
C PHE A 61 0.49 -9.43 -8.78
N LYS A 62 1.27 -9.97 -9.67
CA LYS A 62 2.53 -10.65 -9.35
C LYS A 62 3.68 -10.01 -10.11
N GLU A 63 4.73 -9.64 -9.39
CA GLU A 63 5.95 -9.07 -9.98
C GLU A 63 5.70 -7.81 -10.86
N CYS A 64 4.60 -7.07 -10.58
CA CYS A 64 4.24 -5.88 -11.34
C CYS A 64 4.97 -4.64 -10.82
N ASP A 65 5.18 -3.67 -11.71
CA ASP A 65 5.77 -2.37 -11.37
C ASP A 65 4.75 -1.24 -11.59
N PHE A 66 4.40 -0.54 -10.50
CA PHE A 66 3.48 0.60 -10.46
C PHE A 66 4.20 1.90 -10.09
N SER A 67 5.50 1.96 -10.22
CA SER A 67 6.28 3.11 -9.78
C SER A 67 5.77 4.41 -10.42
N ASN A 68 5.56 5.42 -9.56
CA ASN A 68 5.00 6.74 -9.92
C ASN A 68 3.57 6.73 -10.51
N CYS A 69 2.85 5.61 -10.46
CA CYS A 69 1.44 5.56 -10.85
C CYS A 69 0.53 6.21 -9.81
N VAL A 70 -0.64 6.66 -10.27
CA VAL A 70 -1.65 7.32 -9.43
C VAL A 70 -2.83 6.38 -9.22
N PHE A 71 -3.16 6.09 -7.95
CA PHE A 71 -4.29 5.28 -7.51
C PHE A 71 -5.19 6.07 -6.54
N THR A 72 -5.25 7.38 -6.66
CA THR A 72 -6.07 8.21 -5.78
C THR A 72 -7.53 7.79 -5.81
N ASP A 73 -8.18 7.67 -4.63
CA ASP A 73 -9.56 7.22 -4.47
C ASP A 73 -9.85 5.81 -5.05
N SER A 74 -8.85 4.98 -5.31
CA SER A 74 -9.05 3.64 -5.87
C SER A 74 -9.56 2.64 -4.83
N TYR A 75 -10.14 1.55 -5.28
CA TYR A 75 -10.71 0.52 -4.43
C TYR A 75 -10.16 -0.87 -4.77
N PHE A 76 -9.54 -1.52 -3.80
CA PHE A 76 -9.02 -2.88 -3.91
C PHE A 76 -9.81 -3.79 -2.98
N LYS A 77 -10.49 -4.79 -3.54
CA LYS A 77 -11.23 -5.78 -2.75
C LYS A 77 -10.81 -7.18 -3.13
N LYS A 78 -10.43 -7.98 -2.14
CA LYS A 78 -9.95 -9.35 -2.32
C LYS A 78 -8.81 -9.45 -3.33
N SER A 79 -8.00 -8.40 -3.40
CA SER A 79 -6.90 -8.33 -4.36
C SER A 79 -5.59 -8.71 -3.69
N VAL A 80 -4.73 -9.39 -4.46
CA VAL A 80 -3.43 -9.87 -4.01
C VAL A 80 -2.33 -9.14 -4.75
N LEU A 81 -1.41 -8.53 -4.02
CA LEU A 81 -0.19 -7.94 -4.57
C LEU A 81 1.01 -8.74 -4.04
N LYS A 82 1.71 -9.41 -4.95
CA LYS A 82 2.87 -10.23 -4.60
C LYS A 82 4.11 -9.78 -5.36
N GLU A 83 5.20 -9.50 -4.63
CA GLU A 83 6.50 -9.14 -5.21
C GLU A 83 6.42 -7.91 -6.14
N CYS A 84 5.44 -7.03 -5.90
CA CYS A 84 5.23 -5.82 -6.69
C CYS A 84 6.10 -4.66 -6.24
N LYS A 85 6.35 -3.72 -7.15
CA LYS A 85 7.05 -2.46 -6.90
C LYS A 85 6.11 -1.29 -7.11
N GLY A 86 6.23 -0.27 -6.27
CA GLY A 86 5.43 0.94 -6.36
C GLY A 86 6.15 2.14 -5.75
N SER A 87 7.43 2.33 -6.13
CA SER A 87 8.21 3.48 -5.66
C SER A 87 7.53 4.79 -6.06
N GLY A 88 7.23 5.67 -5.09
CA GLY A 88 6.57 6.94 -5.35
C GLY A 88 5.13 6.84 -5.85
N ALA A 89 4.51 5.66 -5.87
CA ALA A 89 3.10 5.49 -6.25
C ALA A 89 2.18 6.20 -5.26
N LYS A 90 1.05 6.72 -5.74
CA LYS A 90 0.09 7.50 -4.94
C LYS A 90 -1.20 6.72 -4.74
N PHE A 91 -1.42 6.20 -3.54
CA PHE A 91 -2.63 5.52 -3.09
C PHE A 91 -3.45 6.40 -2.12
N ILE A 92 -3.47 7.71 -2.37
CA ILE A 92 -4.16 8.67 -1.50
C ILE A 92 -5.66 8.37 -1.49
N LYS A 93 -6.27 8.28 -0.29
CA LYS A 93 -7.69 7.97 -0.09
C LYS A 93 -8.14 6.62 -0.67
N SER A 94 -7.22 5.75 -1.01
CA SER A 94 -7.55 4.42 -1.51
C SER A 94 -8.11 3.53 -0.39
N VAL A 95 -8.94 2.58 -0.78
CA VAL A 95 -9.49 1.59 0.16
C VAL A 95 -9.01 0.20 -0.21
N PHE A 96 -8.40 -0.49 0.76
CA PHE A 96 -8.00 -1.89 0.65
C PHE A 96 -8.90 -2.73 1.57
N LYS A 97 -9.62 -3.68 1.01
CA LYS A 97 -10.53 -4.55 1.76
C LYS A 97 -10.27 -6.01 1.45
N GLU A 98 -10.04 -6.82 2.49
CA GLU A 98 -9.81 -8.25 2.33
C GLU A 98 -8.66 -8.55 1.33
N SER A 99 -7.66 -7.68 1.32
CA SER A 99 -6.56 -7.71 0.33
C SER A 99 -5.23 -8.02 1.01
N SER A 100 -4.28 -8.54 0.25
CA SER A 100 -2.98 -8.92 0.79
C SER A 100 -1.81 -8.37 0.00
N PHE A 101 -0.71 -8.11 0.72
CA PHE A 101 0.55 -7.65 0.18
C PHE A 101 1.65 -8.59 0.68
N ALA A 102 2.44 -9.15 -0.21
CA ALA A 102 3.54 -10.04 0.14
C ALA A 102 4.80 -9.73 -0.66
N GLY A 103 5.91 -9.45 0.02
CA GLY A 103 7.19 -9.18 -0.61
C GLY A 103 7.23 -7.92 -1.48
N CYS A 104 6.33 -6.96 -1.23
CA CYS A 104 6.22 -5.76 -2.05
C CYS A 104 7.17 -4.65 -1.59
N LEU A 105 7.53 -3.74 -2.51
CA LEU A 105 8.39 -2.61 -2.26
C LEU A 105 7.69 -1.29 -2.65
N PHE A 106 7.33 -0.49 -1.64
CA PHE A 106 6.66 0.80 -1.79
C PHE A 106 7.45 1.97 -1.17
N PRO A 107 8.75 2.11 -1.45
CA PRO A 107 9.49 3.25 -0.90
C PRO A 107 8.96 4.55 -1.49
N TYR A 108 8.86 5.59 -0.64
CA TYR A 108 8.36 6.91 -1.00
C TYR A 108 6.91 6.93 -1.52
N ALA A 109 6.17 5.83 -1.40
CA ALA A 109 4.77 5.79 -1.82
C ALA A 109 3.89 6.58 -0.84
N ASN A 110 2.80 7.11 -1.36
CA ASN A 110 1.87 7.91 -0.57
C ASN A 110 0.54 7.18 -0.38
N PHE A 111 0.28 6.73 0.86
CA PHE A 111 -0.96 6.09 1.30
C PHE A 111 -1.81 7.00 2.20
N SER A 112 -1.56 8.30 2.21
CA SER A 112 -2.28 9.23 3.10
C SER A 112 -3.80 9.10 2.97
N GLU A 113 -4.50 9.18 4.08
CA GLU A 113 -5.97 9.08 4.19
C GLU A 113 -6.55 7.74 3.68
N SER A 114 -5.72 6.72 3.41
CA SER A 114 -6.22 5.41 2.96
C SER A 114 -6.85 4.60 4.09
N ALA A 115 -7.69 3.63 3.72
CA ALA A 115 -8.35 2.75 4.67
C ALA A 115 -8.08 1.27 4.35
N TRP A 116 -7.63 0.53 5.37
CA TRP A 116 -7.25 -0.87 5.27
C TRP A 116 -8.15 -1.71 6.19
N HIS A 117 -8.92 -2.63 5.61
CA HIS A 117 -9.89 -3.45 6.32
C HIS A 117 -9.68 -4.94 6.04
N ASN A 118 -9.39 -5.72 7.09
CA ASN A 118 -9.12 -7.17 6.99
C ASN A 118 -8.01 -7.45 5.98
N CYS A 119 -6.86 -6.79 6.11
CA CYS A 119 -5.73 -6.94 5.20
C CYS A 119 -4.56 -7.65 5.88
N ASP A 120 -3.82 -8.46 5.10
CA ASP A 120 -2.60 -9.14 5.52
C ASP A 120 -1.40 -8.57 4.78
N ILE A 121 -0.42 -8.03 5.49
CA ILE A 121 0.78 -7.44 4.91
C ILE A 121 2.01 -8.16 5.44
N LYS A 122 2.76 -8.80 4.53
CA LYS A 122 3.92 -9.63 4.88
C LYS A 122 5.16 -9.22 4.09
N GLU A 123 6.30 -9.17 4.78
CA GLU A 123 7.62 -8.99 4.14
C GLU A 123 7.66 -7.83 3.14
N THR A 124 6.85 -6.79 3.41
CA THR A 124 6.66 -5.63 2.54
C THR A 124 7.38 -4.41 3.10
N SER A 125 7.98 -3.61 2.24
CA SER A 125 8.66 -2.38 2.63
C SER A 125 7.82 -1.15 2.29
N PHE A 126 7.55 -0.33 3.33
CA PHE A 126 7.00 1.03 3.27
C PHE A 126 8.04 2.06 3.70
N LYS A 127 9.30 1.80 3.40
CA LYS A 127 10.40 2.69 3.76
C LYS A 127 10.21 4.08 3.16
N ASP A 128 10.41 5.13 3.98
CA ASP A 128 10.25 6.53 3.57
C ASP A 128 8.86 6.86 2.99
N SER A 129 7.82 6.06 3.27
CA SER A 129 6.47 6.26 2.75
C SER A 129 5.62 7.17 3.64
N PHE A 130 4.56 7.71 3.05
CA PHE A 130 3.60 8.55 3.74
C PHE A 130 2.38 7.72 4.11
N LEU A 131 2.17 7.52 5.41
CA LEU A 131 1.06 6.79 6.02
C LEU A 131 0.25 7.70 6.94
N ASN A 132 0.06 8.96 6.52
CA ASN A 132 -0.62 9.99 7.31
C ASN A 132 -2.13 9.78 7.30
N GLU A 133 -2.78 9.92 8.46
CA GLU A 133 -4.23 9.80 8.61
C GLU A 133 -4.83 8.49 8.08
N VAL A 134 -4.02 7.41 8.07
CA VAL A 134 -4.45 6.08 7.61
C VAL A 134 -5.32 5.39 8.67
N SER A 135 -6.34 4.68 8.23
CA SER A 135 -7.19 3.85 9.09
C SER A 135 -6.89 2.36 8.88
N PHE A 136 -6.36 1.71 9.92
CA PHE A 136 -6.17 0.26 9.94
C PHE A 136 -7.25 -0.41 10.80
N LYS A 137 -7.99 -1.36 10.23
CA LYS A 137 -8.99 -2.17 10.94
C LYS A 137 -8.80 -3.65 10.63
N LYS A 138 -8.49 -4.46 11.66
CA LYS A 138 -8.20 -5.89 11.48
C LYS A 138 -7.17 -6.10 10.38
N THR A 139 -6.06 -5.39 10.48
CA THR A 139 -4.94 -5.46 9.53
C THR A 139 -3.75 -6.03 10.29
N ASP A 140 -3.15 -7.06 9.73
CA ASP A 140 -2.00 -7.73 10.31
C ASP A 140 -0.72 -7.41 9.54
N PHE A 141 0.36 -7.14 10.29
CA PHE A 141 1.67 -6.86 9.74
C PHE A 141 2.67 -7.91 10.21
N GLN A 142 3.41 -8.52 9.28
CA GLN A 142 4.45 -9.50 9.57
C GLN A 142 5.73 -9.13 8.83
N LYS A 143 6.82 -8.90 9.57
CA LYS A 143 8.14 -8.53 9.03
C LYS A 143 8.09 -7.35 8.04
N VAL A 144 7.30 -6.34 8.36
CA VAL A 144 7.14 -5.14 7.52
C VAL A 144 8.19 -4.10 7.89
N ASP A 145 8.79 -3.48 6.88
CA ASP A 145 9.75 -2.39 7.07
C ASP A 145 9.07 -1.03 6.93
N PHE A 146 8.90 -0.34 8.06
CA PHE A 146 8.41 1.03 8.16
C PHE A 146 9.53 2.05 8.43
N THR A 147 10.77 1.73 8.11
CA THR A 147 11.90 2.65 8.34
C THR A 147 11.60 4.03 7.77
N ARG A 148 11.62 5.06 8.60
CA ARG A 148 11.34 6.46 8.29
C ARG A 148 9.96 6.71 7.64
N ALA A 149 9.00 5.81 7.84
CA ALA A 149 7.62 6.05 7.41
C ALA A 149 6.96 7.14 8.27
N ASP A 150 6.10 7.93 7.66
CA ASP A 150 5.37 9.00 8.32
C ASP A 150 3.97 8.54 8.70
N PHE A 151 3.74 8.35 10.02
CA PHE A 151 2.46 7.95 10.61
C PHE A 151 1.69 9.13 11.24
N PHE A 152 1.95 10.36 10.82
CA PHE A 152 1.28 11.53 11.37
C PHE A 152 -0.24 11.32 11.43
N LYS A 153 -0.84 11.41 12.64
CA LYS A 153 -2.26 11.17 12.93
C LYS A 153 -2.79 9.78 12.57
N THR A 154 -1.96 8.78 12.38
CA THR A 154 -2.36 7.40 12.10
C THR A 154 -2.35 6.58 13.39
N MET A 155 -3.52 6.22 13.88
CA MET A 155 -3.65 5.48 15.14
C MET A 155 -3.25 4.01 14.97
N LEU A 156 -2.22 3.57 15.72
CA LEU A 156 -1.67 2.21 15.69
C LEU A 156 -2.26 1.32 16.80
N LYS A 157 -3.33 1.77 17.44
CA LYS A 157 -3.98 1.06 18.55
C LYS A 157 -4.41 -0.35 18.14
N GLY A 158 -3.94 -1.33 18.91
CA GLY A 158 -4.27 -2.75 18.72
C GLY A 158 -3.41 -3.47 17.69
N LEU A 159 -2.61 -2.74 16.91
CA LEU A 159 -1.65 -3.36 15.97
C LEU A 159 -0.47 -3.97 16.73
N ASP A 160 -0.01 -5.11 16.25
CA ASP A 160 1.22 -5.75 16.69
C ASP A 160 2.32 -5.48 15.65
N LEU A 161 3.29 -4.65 16.02
CA LEU A 161 4.43 -4.29 15.18
C LEU A 161 5.73 -4.92 15.71
N SER A 162 5.65 -5.89 16.65
CA SER A 162 6.81 -6.41 17.37
C SER A 162 7.86 -7.11 16.49
N ASP A 163 7.48 -7.62 15.31
CA ASP A 163 8.39 -8.21 14.32
C ASP A 163 8.66 -7.29 13.12
N CYS A 164 8.14 -6.05 13.16
CA CYS A 164 8.33 -5.06 12.12
C CYS A 164 9.53 -4.14 12.42
N THR A 165 10.01 -3.41 11.43
CA THR A 165 11.02 -2.35 11.61
C THR A 165 10.32 -1.00 11.65
N ILE A 166 10.50 -0.24 12.75
CA ILE A 166 9.88 1.08 12.96
C ILE A 166 10.93 2.18 13.18
N THR A 167 12.15 1.96 12.76
CA THR A 167 13.26 2.90 12.97
C THR A 167 13.01 4.23 12.28
N GLY A 168 13.08 5.31 13.03
CA GLY A 168 12.99 6.68 12.52
C GLY A 168 11.60 7.08 12.01
N ILE A 169 10.53 6.40 12.44
CA ILE A 169 9.16 6.80 12.07
C ILE A 169 8.84 8.22 12.55
N THR A 170 8.01 8.93 11.79
CA THR A 170 7.48 10.23 12.16
C THR A 170 6.07 10.10 12.74
N LEU A 171 5.79 10.88 13.81
CA LEU A 171 4.53 10.90 14.55
C LEU A 171 4.16 12.35 14.85
N SER A 172 2.92 12.62 15.26
CA SER A 172 2.54 13.93 15.79
C SER A 172 3.28 14.26 17.10
N ASP A 173 3.32 15.51 17.50
CA ASP A 173 4.03 15.95 18.70
C ASP A 173 3.60 15.20 19.97
N GLY A 174 2.32 14.89 20.10
CA GLY A 174 1.77 14.17 21.25
C GLY A 174 1.99 12.68 21.24
N LYS A 175 2.53 12.08 20.17
CA LYS A 175 2.80 10.65 19.98
C LYS A 175 1.59 9.74 20.32
N ARG A 176 0.36 10.26 20.20
CA ARG A 176 -0.86 9.55 20.55
C ARG A 176 -1.11 8.35 19.65
N GLU A 177 -0.53 8.34 18.47
CA GLU A 177 -0.56 7.25 17.50
C GLU A 177 -0.12 5.93 18.10
N LEU A 178 0.84 5.95 19.04
CA LEU A 178 1.40 4.75 19.68
C LEU A 178 0.54 4.18 20.81
N LEU A 179 -0.54 4.83 21.22
CA LEU A 179 -1.37 4.36 22.33
C LEU A 179 -2.01 3.01 22.01
N GLY A 180 -1.61 1.97 22.80
CA GLY A 180 -2.11 0.60 22.65
C GLY A 180 -1.54 -0.17 21.46
N CYS A 181 -0.49 0.33 20.82
CA CYS A 181 0.34 -0.44 19.88
C CYS A 181 1.21 -1.43 20.64
N LYS A 182 1.43 -2.63 20.09
CA LYS A 182 2.35 -3.61 20.63
C LYS A 182 3.69 -3.53 19.91
N VAL A 183 4.76 -3.49 20.68
CA VAL A 183 6.14 -3.39 20.20
C VAL A 183 7.07 -4.30 21.01
N ASN A 184 8.22 -4.66 20.47
CA ASN A 184 9.24 -5.37 21.21
C ASN A 184 10.13 -4.42 22.06
N MET A 185 11.03 -5.00 22.88
CA MET A 185 11.89 -4.24 23.78
C MET A 185 12.85 -3.27 23.07
N PHE A 186 13.38 -3.64 21.91
CA PHE A 186 14.28 -2.77 21.14
C PHE A 186 13.53 -1.59 20.54
N GLN A 187 12.35 -1.82 20.00
CA GLN A 187 11.46 -0.78 19.51
C GLN A 187 10.98 0.15 20.62
N ALA A 188 10.72 -0.38 21.82
CA ALA A 188 10.37 0.45 22.98
C ALA A 188 11.51 1.42 23.34
N ALA A 189 12.77 0.98 23.22
CA ALA A 189 13.93 1.86 23.41
C ALA A 189 14.01 2.95 22.32
N GLU A 190 13.73 2.62 21.07
CA GLU A 190 13.66 3.63 20.00
C GLU A 190 12.55 4.66 20.24
N ILE A 191 11.37 4.21 20.65
CA ILE A 191 10.24 5.09 21.00
C ILE A 191 10.61 6.00 22.19
N ALA A 192 11.28 5.48 23.21
CA ALA A 192 11.74 6.29 24.34
C ALA A 192 12.68 7.42 23.87
N ARG A 193 13.57 7.16 22.92
CA ARG A 193 14.42 8.21 22.32
C ARG A 193 13.60 9.27 21.57
N LEU A 194 12.55 8.89 20.86
CA LEU A 194 11.63 9.85 20.22
C LEU A 194 10.92 10.77 21.24
N LEU A 195 10.79 10.30 22.47
CA LEU A 195 10.27 11.09 23.60
C LEU A 195 11.36 11.92 24.32
N GLY A 196 12.59 11.91 23.83
CA GLY A 196 13.71 12.63 24.43
C GLY A 196 14.38 11.91 25.60
N VAL A 197 14.08 10.65 25.86
CA VAL A 197 14.70 9.84 26.92
C VAL A 197 16.12 9.43 26.52
N ILE A 198 17.08 9.60 27.42
CA ILE A 198 18.45 9.13 27.25
C ILE A 198 18.54 7.72 27.84
N ILE A 199 18.81 6.73 27.00
CA ILE A 199 18.99 5.35 27.43
C ILE A 199 20.49 5.07 27.65
N LYS A 200 20.82 4.63 28.87
CA LYS A 200 22.17 4.14 29.22
C LYS A 200 22.17 2.61 29.11
N TYR A 201 23.20 2.04 28.54
CA TYR A 201 23.45 0.61 28.43
C TYR A 201 24.31 0.09 29.57
#